data_dcdf52b4f737725b6bacbbf71274bfa7
#
_entry.id   dcdf52b4f737725b6bacbbf71274bfa7
#
_cell.length_a   1.000
_cell.length_b   1.000
_cell.length_c   1.000
_cell.angle_alpha   90.00
_cell.angle_beta   90.00
_cell.angle_gamma   90.00
#
_symmetry.space_group_name_H-M   'P 1'
#
loop_
_entity.id
_entity.type
_entity.pdbx_description
1 polymer ?
#
loop_
_entity_poly.entity_id
_entity_poly.type
_entity_poly.pdbx_seq_one_letter_code
_entity_poly.pdbx_strand_id
1 'polypeptide(L)'
;MHTRSESHSVTLLQAVALVALGMTSSAVIAQSPLLTGQAAFTDWNQQKPGVRHKIAVGDLPAPNPEESVDNGPSVVPRPKDALPIAPPGFKVTLYAGGDSTPMQRAENRRQTHQASEGTFVMPRLIRFAPNGDLFLADSQAGIVFVLRGVGADGKAQHIEKFATGLDHPFGIAFYPAQNPKYVYVGNATTIQRFAYHSGDLHATGAPETVVPDIPGYAQLRGGGHWTRDVTFTKDGKHMLISVGSGSNADDADTHPREFHRADILEYTPDGKFEQVYAHGIRNCVGEAINPITGELWCSVNERDALGNHLVPDYVTSVPEHSFFGWPWYYMGGHEDPRLPKPCANGTGPNPQFTKPLTEEEARDCKRVDLSSTVKTPDVLVQPHMASLEMLFYPTAGALEARGRHPDTPGMPTTQGYHIPASIFPEAYRGDAFAAEHGSWNRKNRAGYEVIFIPMQGGHATGEYDDFLTGFVTSDGQVWGRPVGVAVAPDGSLFVTDDGSRSVWHVAYAGK
;
A
#
# COMPACT_ATOMS: atom_id res chain seq x y z
N MET A 1 70.78 8.37 -78.44
CA MET A 1 71.35 8.90 -77.17
C MET A 1 70.32 8.60 -76.07
N HIS A 2 70.75 7.79 -75.15
CA HIS A 2 69.83 7.22 -74.12
C HIS A 2 69.51 8.21 -73.02
N THR A 3 68.20 8.27 -72.64
CA THR A 3 67.77 8.83 -71.34
C THR A 3 67.03 7.78 -70.60
N ARG A 4 67.57 7.39 -69.43
CA ARG A 4 66.93 6.49 -68.47
C ARG A 4 65.84 7.25 -67.69
N SER A 5 64.70 6.62 -67.58
CA SER A 5 63.57 6.99 -66.67
C SER A 5 63.76 6.26 -65.36
N GLU A 6 63.81 6.96 -64.22
CA GLU A 6 63.75 6.40 -62.87
C GLU A 6 62.32 6.47 -62.39
N SER A 7 61.82 5.31 -62.05
CA SER A 7 60.48 5.15 -61.44
C SER A 7 60.59 5.22 -59.92
N HIS A 8 59.95 6.18 -59.30
CA HIS A 8 59.72 6.24 -57.82
C HIS A 8 58.47 5.46 -57.45
N SER A 9 58.62 4.37 -56.70
CA SER A 9 57.59 3.64 -56.11
C SER A 9 57.16 4.33 -54.76
N VAL A 10 55.94 4.82 -54.72
CA VAL A 10 55.32 5.33 -53.48
C VAL A 10 54.57 4.18 -52.80
N THR A 11 55.04 3.75 -51.63
CA THR A 11 54.38 2.73 -50.79
C THR A 11 53.33 3.39 -49.98
N LEU A 12 52.05 3.06 -50.26
CA LEU A 12 50.90 3.49 -49.47
C LEU A 12 50.76 2.56 -48.28
N LEU A 13 51.01 3.06 -47.04
CA LEU A 13 50.60 2.39 -45.79
C LEU A 13 49.12 2.63 -45.55
N GLN A 14 48.29 1.59 -45.67
CA GLN A 14 46.92 1.60 -45.19
C GLN A 14 46.89 1.31 -43.68
N ALA A 15 46.52 2.32 -42.88
CA ALA A 15 46.20 2.14 -41.46
C ALA A 15 44.77 1.62 -41.37
N VAL A 16 44.60 0.37 -40.97
CA VAL A 16 43.29 -0.22 -40.63
C VAL A 16 42.94 0.23 -39.20
N ALA A 17 42.05 1.18 -39.06
CA ALA A 17 41.44 1.52 -37.75
C ALA A 17 40.36 0.47 -37.39
N LEU A 18 40.66 -0.40 -36.44
CA LEU A 18 39.63 -1.24 -35.79
C LEU A 18 38.76 -0.34 -34.93
N VAL A 19 37.53 -0.06 -35.39
CA VAL A 19 36.46 0.47 -34.55
C VAL A 19 35.86 -0.70 -33.77
N ALA A 20 36.24 -0.84 -32.51
CA ALA A 20 35.58 -1.73 -31.59
C ALA A 20 34.18 -1.15 -31.26
N LEU A 21 33.13 -1.61 -31.94
CA LEU A 21 31.77 -1.40 -31.50
C LEU A 21 31.59 -2.14 -30.16
N GLY A 22 31.62 -1.39 -29.08
CA GLY A 22 31.11 -1.87 -27.77
C GLY A 22 29.62 -2.14 -27.87
N MET A 23 29.23 -3.36 -28.11
CA MET A 23 27.86 -3.80 -27.90
C MET A 23 27.57 -3.78 -26.40
N THR A 24 27.00 -2.69 -25.92
CA THR A 24 26.29 -2.72 -24.63
C THR A 24 25.09 -3.62 -24.81
N SER A 25 25.22 -4.86 -24.40
CA SER A 25 24.06 -5.76 -24.26
C SER A 25 23.14 -5.17 -23.20
N SER A 26 22.19 -4.38 -23.63
CA SER A 26 20.97 -4.13 -22.84
C SER A 26 20.35 -5.49 -22.64
N ALA A 27 20.42 -5.99 -21.40
CA ALA A 27 19.70 -7.20 -21.04
C ALA A 27 18.21 -6.88 -21.20
N VAL A 28 17.62 -7.38 -22.26
CA VAL A 28 16.18 -7.46 -22.41
C VAL A 28 15.72 -8.35 -21.25
N ILE A 29 15.13 -7.74 -20.21
CA ILE A 29 14.35 -8.49 -19.24
C ILE A 29 13.25 -9.13 -20.09
N ALA A 30 13.31 -10.45 -20.27
CA ALA A 30 12.25 -11.16 -20.96
C ALA A 30 10.96 -10.81 -20.22
N GLN A 31 10.08 -10.05 -20.86
CA GLN A 31 8.78 -9.74 -20.29
C GLN A 31 8.06 -11.07 -20.08
N SER A 32 7.69 -11.34 -18.82
CA SER A 32 6.82 -12.47 -18.52
C SER A 32 5.53 -12.32 -19.33
N PRO A 33 4.91 -13.42 -19.79
CA PRO A 33 3.67 -13.33 -20.51
C PRO A 33 2.61 -12.63 -19.66
N LEU A 34 1.90 -11.68 -20.25
CA LEU A 34 0.76 -11.01 -19.62
C LEU A 34 -0.37 -12.02 -19.46
N LEU A 35 -0.80 -12.28 -18.24
CA LEU A 35 -1.96 -13.10 -17.92
C LEU A 35 -3.22 -12.24 -17.98
N THR A 36 -4.21 -12.65 -18.78
CA THR A 36 -5.47 -11.93 -18.97
C THR A 36 -6.67 -12.88 -18.83
N GLY A 37 -7.88 -12.35 -18.68
CA GLY A 37 -9.08 -13.15 -18.51
C GLY A 37 -8.98 -14.06 -17.30
N GLN A 38 -9.50 -15.29 -17.41
CA GLN A 38 -9.44 -16.27 -16.31
C GLN A 38 -8.03 -16.69 -15.91
N ALA A 39 -7.05 -16.59 -16.81
CA ALA A 39 -5.64 -16.90 -16.50
C ALA A 39 -5.00 -15.87 -15.55
N ALA A 40 -5.58 -14.68 -15.42
CA ALA A 40 -5.09 -13.66 -14.48
C ALA A 40 -5.45 -13.97 -13.02
N PHE A 41 -6.39 -14.88 -12.76
CA PHE A 41 -6.77 -15.31 -11.41
C PHE A 41 -5.91 -16.50 -10.98
N THR A 42 -4.69 -16.22 -10.52
CA THR A 42 -3.73 -17.22 -10.08
C THR A 42 -3.90 -17.59 -8.61
N ASP A 43 -3.38 -18.74 -8.22
CA ASP A 43 -3.24 -19.13 -6.84
C ASP A 43 -1.83 -18.81 -6.32
N TRP A 44 -1.65 -18.83 -5.00
CA TRP A 44 -0.37 -18.52 -4.35
C TRP A 44 0.84 -19.29 -4.90
N ASN A 45 0.65 -20.53 -5.37
CA ASN A 45 1.70 -21.39 -5.92
C ASN A 45 2.11 -21.04 -7.36
N GLN A 46 1.36 -20.18 -8.02
CA GLN A 46 1.62 -19.66 -9.36
C GLN A 46 2.23 -18.26 -9.32
N GLN A 47 2.13 -17.56 -8.17
CA GLN A 47 2.70 -16.24 -7.96
C GLN A 47 4.23 -16.30 -7.94
N LYS A 48 4.87 -15.50 -8.78
CA LYS A 48 6.34 -15.43 -8.90
C LYS A 48 6.74 -14.00 -9.30
N PRO A 49 7.85 -13.50 -8.78
CA PRO A 49 8.34 -12.18 -9.20
C PRO A 49 8.43 -12.04 -10.72
N GLY A 50 7.76 -11.00 -11.23
CA GLY A 50 7.71 -10.65 -12.65
C GLY A 50 6.56 -11.28 -13.43
N VAL A 51 5.71 -12.10 -12.83
CA VAL A 51 4.44 -12.52 -13.48
C VAL A 51 3.52 -11.33 -13.54
N ARG A 52 3.03 -11.03 -14.76
CA ARG A 52 2.20 -9.86 -15.03
C ARG A 52 0.75 -10.23 -15.23
N HIS A 53 -0.15 -9.48 -14.62
CA HIS A 53 -1.59 -9.69 -14.63
C HIS A 53 -2.33 -8.46 -15.16
N LYS A 54 -3.45 -8.71 -15.84
CA LYS A 54 -4.45 -7.70 -16.17
C LYS A 54 -5.85 -8.29 -16.03
N ILE A 55 -6.60 -7.80 -15.07
CA ILE A 55 -7.99 -8.16 -14.84
C ILE A 55 -8.86 -7.02 -15.36
N ALA A 56 -9.76 -7.32 -16.28
CA ALA A 56 -10.75 -6.36 -16.78
C ALA A 56 -12.12 -6.67 -16.16
N VAL A 57 -12.98 -5.65 -16.11
CA VAL A 57 -14.36 -5.83 -15.61
C VAL A 57 -15.12 -6.92 -16.36
N GLY A 58 -14.86 -7.06 -17.67
CA GLY A 58 -15.47 -8.12 -18.50
C GLY A 58 -15.00 -9.55 -18.19
N ASP A 59 -13.94 -9.71 -17.41
CA ASP A 59 -13.41 -11.04 -16.99
C ASP A 59 -14.10 -11.56 -15.72
N LEU A 60 -14.88 -10.71 -15.05
CA LEU A 60 -15.49 -11.04 -13.77
C LEU A 60 -16.64 -12.03 -13.93
N PRO A 61 -16.72 -13.07 -13.07
CA PRO A 61 -17.83 -14.00 -13.10
C PRO A 61 -19.10 -13.36 -12.55
N ALA A 62 -20.23 -14.02 -12.78
CA ALA A 62 -21.47 -13.68 -12.08
C ALA A 62 -21.32 -14.00 -10.57
N PRO A 63 -22.05 -13.28 -9.69
CA PRO A 63 -22.06 -13.57 -8.26
C PRO A 63 -22.47 -15.03 -7.97
N ASN A 64 -21.66 -15.72 -7.17
CA ASN A 64 -21.91 -17.07 -6.69
C ASN A 64 -21.55 -17.21 -5.21
N PRO A 65 -22.44 -16.80 -4.30
CA PRO A 65 -22.20 -16.85 -2.85
C PRO A 65 -21.84 -18.24 -2.32
N GLU A 66 -22.32 -19.31 -2.97
CA GLU A 66 -22.05 -20.69 -2.56
C GLU A 66 -20.57 -21.12 -2.72
N GLU A 67 -19.81 -20.42 -3.55
CA GLU A 67 -18.36 -20.63 -3.67
C GLU A 67 -17.57 -19.94 -2.57
N SER A 68 -18.22 -19.09 -1.80
CA SER A 68 -17.55 -18.33 -0.73
C SER A 68 -17.20 -19.26 0.43
N VAL A 69 -15.97 -19.13 0.93
CA VAL A 69 -15.43 -19.93 2.02
C VAL A 69 -14.81 -19.06 3.09
N ASP A 70 -14.72 -19.56 4.32
CA ASP A 70 -13.82 -19.01 5.34
C ASP A 70 -12.54 -19.86 5.37
N ASN A 71 -11.50 -19.39 4.69
CA ASN A 71 -10.21 -20.05 4.59
C ASN A 71 -9.08 -19.12 5.09
N GLY A 72 -9.39 -18.37 6.15
CA GLY A 72 -8.38 -17.50 6.77
C GLY A 72 -7.15 -18.29 7.22
N PRO A 73 -5.92 -17.78 7.02
CA PRO A 73 -4.71 -18.52 7.34
C PRO A 73 -4.54 -18.65 8.86
N SER A 74 -4.09 -19.84 9.29
CA SER A 74 -3.33 -19.95 10.53
C SER A 74 -1.88 -19.66 10.18
N VAL A 75 -1.31 -18.62 10.80
CA VAL A 75 0.08 -18.24 10.54
C VAL A 75 0.99 -19.20 11.27
N VAL A 76 1.92 -19.82 10.53
CA VAL A 76 2.95 -20.70 11.08
C VAL A 76 4.27 -19.94 11.33
N PRO A 77 5.16 -20.43 12.20
CA PRO A 77 6.49 -19.88 12.35
C PRO A 77 7.20 -19.78 11.00
N ARG A 78 7.92 -18.67 10.78
CA ARG A 78 8.75 -18.53 9.59
C ARG A 78 9.71 -19.71 9.48
N PRO A 79 9.75 -20.44 8.35
CA PRO A 79 10.72 -21.53 8.18
C PRO A 79 12.14 -20.98 8.38
N LYS A 80 13.03 -21.85 8.92
CA LYS A 80 14.41 -21.46 9.18
C LYS A 80 15.04 -20.91 7.89
N ASP A 81 15.65 -19.74 8.00
CA ASP A 81 16.34 -19.03 6.89
C ASP A 81 15.46 -18.65 5.70
N ALA A 82 14.12 -18.82 5.79
CA ALA A 82 13.22 -18.36 4.74
C ALA A 82 13.25 -16.83 4.61
N LEU A 83 13.38 -16.37 3.37
CA LEU A 83 13.29 -14.96 2.98
C LEU A 83 12.21 -14.82 1.91
N PRO A 84 11.54 -13.67 1.84
CA PRO A 84 10.71 -13.36 0.67
C PRO A 84 11.54 -13.36 -0.62
N ILE A 85 10.90 -13.65 -1.73
CA ILE A 85 11.52 -13.78 -3.05
C ILE A 85 11.20 -12.52 -3.87
N ALA A 86 12.24 -11.83 -4.31
CA ALA A 86 12.18 -10.65 -5.17
C ALA A 86 12.67 -10.95 -6.59
N PRO A 87 12.45 -10.07 -7.58
CA PRO A 87 12.97 -10.24 -8.94
C PRO A 87 14.51 -10.38 -8.98
N PRO A 88 15.07 -10.94 -10.06
CA PRO A 88 16.51 -11.01 -10.24
C PRO A 88 17.19 -9.64 -10.11
N GLY A 89 18.33 -9.58 -9.45
CA GLY A 89 19.07 -8.35 -9.16
C GLY A 89 18.66 -7.66 -7.85
N PHE A 90 17.61 -8.12 -7.18
CA PHE A 90 17.23 -7.65 -5.85
C PHE A 90 17.75 -8.59 -4.76
N LYS A 91 18.04 -8.00 -3.60
CA LYS A 91 18.41 -8.72 -2.38
C LYS A 91 17.43 -8.40 -1.28
N VAL A 92 16.92 -9.43 -0.60
CA VAL A 92 16.03 -9.29 0.55
C VAL A 92 16.80 -9.66 1.81
N THR A 93 16.68 -8.83 2.84
CA THR A 93 17.27 -9.07 4.17
C THR A 93 16.26 -8.76 5.27
N LEU A 94 16.41 -9.42 6.42
CA LEU A 94 15.64 -9.09 7.61
C LEU A 94 16.26 -7.86 8.29
N TYR A 95 15.53 -6.75 8.32
CA TYR A 95 15.96 -5.50 8.93
C TYR A 95 15.65 -5.43 10.44
N ALA A 96 14.45 -5.86 10.82
CA ALA A 96 14.05 -5.86 12.24
C ALA A 96 12.98 -6.92 12.52
N GLY A 97 12.84 -7.29 13.80
CA GLY A 97 11.85 -8.27 14.24
C GLY A 97 12.16 -9.70 13.78
N GLY A 98 11.12 -10.50 13.56
CA GLY A 98 11.25 -11.92 13.18
C GLY A 98 11.66 -12.83 14.32
N ASP A 99 11.69 -12.32 15.54
CA ASP A 99 12.10 -12.95 16.78
C ASP A 99 10.92 -13.41 17.66
N SER A 100 9.71 -13.15 17.20
CA SER A 100 8.47 -13.43 17.93
C SER A 100 7.87 -14.76 17.51
N THR A 101 7.24 -15.44 18.46
CA THR A 101 6.36 -16.58 18.16
C THR A 101 5.11 -16.07 17.43
N PRO A 102 4.68 -16.69 16.33
CA PRO A 102 3.45 -16.29 15.64
C PRO A 102 2.27 -16.30 16.59
N MET A 103 1.37 -15.33 16.45
CA MET A 103 0.10 -15.38 17.16
C MET A 103 -0.69 -16.58 16.64
N GLN A 104 -0.98 -17.55 17.50
CA GLN A 104 -2.02 -18.51 17.21
C GLN A 104 -3.33 -17.72 17.05
N ARG A 105 -4.08 -18.03 15.98
CA ARG A 105 -5.42 -17.49 15.78
C ARG A 105 -6.23 -17.83 17.05
N ALA A 106 -6.46 -16.84 17.91
CA ALA A 106 -7.32 -17.06 19.07
C ALA A 106 -8.69 -17.47 18.53
N GLU A 107 -9.19 -18.62 18.92
CA GLU A 107 -10.54 -19.11 18.58
C GLU A 107 -11.64 -18.13 19.02
N ASN A 108 -11.26 -17.16 19.87
CA ASN A 108 -12.13 -16.07 20.30
C ASN A 108 -11.42 -14.73 20.03
N ARG A 109 -11.91 -13.96 19.07
CA ARG A 109 -11.52 -12.57 18.78
C ARG A 109 -11.57 -11.60 19.98
N ARG A 110 -11.90 -12.07 21.19
CA ARG A 110 -12.04 -11.29 22.43
C ARG A 110 -10.95 -11.51 23.46
N GLN A 111 -9.98 -12.39 23.23
CA GLN A 111 -8.86 -12.56 24.16
C GLN A 111 -7.69 -11.67 23.76
N THR A 112 -7.76 -10.51 24.22
CA THR A 112 -6.88 -9.52 24.86
C THR A 112 -5.45 -9.96 25.16
N HIS A 113 -4.48 -9.21 24.58
CA HIS A 113 -3.30 -8.67 25.23
C HIS A 113 -2.44 -9.63 26.06
N GLN A 114 -2.09 -10.81 25.62
CA GLN A 114 -0.83 -11.38 26.08
C GLN A 114 0.28 -10.77 25.20
N ALA A 115 1.10 -9.93 25.84
CA ALA A 115 2.35 -9.48 25.24
C ALA A 115 3.14 -10.73 24.85
N SER A 116 3.20 -11.01 23.55
CA SER A 116 4.12 -12.03 23.05
C SER A 116 5.52 -11.49 23.26
N GLU A 117 6.42 -12.33 23.72
CA GLU A 117 7.85 -12.01 23.70
C GLU A 117 8.26 -11.71 22.24
N GLY A 118 9.05 -10.67 22.03
CA GLY A 118 9.53 -10.25 20.72
C GLY A 118 9.53 -8.74 20.52
N THR A 119 10.21 -8.28 19.49
CA THR A 119 10.38 -6.86 19.18
C THR A 119 9.05 -6.20 18.82
N PHE A 120 8.25 -6.83 17.96
CA PHE A 120 6.96 -6.33 17.50
C PHE A 120 5.82 -7.29 17.83
N VAL A 121 4.61 -6.75 17.94
CA VAL A 121 3.37 -7.51 18.14
C VAL A 121 2.56 -7.59 16.85
N MET A 122 2.32 -6.47 16.20
CA MET A 122 1.57 -6.36 14.94
C MET A 122 2.09 -5.15 14.15
N PRO A 123 3.28 -5.28 13.54
CA PRO A 123 3.87 -4.19 12.75
C PRO A 123 3.03 -3.95 11.49
N ARG A 124 2.58 -2.71 11.31
CA ARG A 124 1.65 -2.35 10.25
C ARG A 124 2.27 -1.29 9.33
N LEU A 125 1.68 -0.10 9.26
CA LEU A 125 2.15 0.96 8.38
C LEU A 125 3.54 1.46 8.77
N ILE A 126 4.35 1.78 7.77
CA ILE A 126 5.67 2.40 7.92
C ILE A 126 5.80 3.66 7.07
N ARG A 127 6.55 4.64 7.56
CA ARG A 127 6.88 5.87 6.83
C ARG A 127 8.30 6.31 7.15
N PHE A 128 9.05 6.75 6.15
CA PHE A 128 10.32 7.42 6.38
C PHE A 128 10.11 8.89 6.69
N ALA A 129 10.69 9.33 7.80
CA ALA A 129 10.89 10.76 8.04
C ALA A 129 11.92 11.33 7.04
N PRO A 130 11.90 12.65 6.75
CA PRO A 130 12.84 13.25 5.81
C PRO A 130 14.33 13.04 6.15
N ASN A 131 14.65 12.83 7.43
CA ASN A 131 16.01 12.52 7.89
C ASN A 131 16.43 11.05 7.72
N GLY A 132 15.54 10.20 7.22
CA GLY A 132 15.79 8.78 6.99
C GLY A 132 15.45 7.84 8.14
N ASP A 133 14.87 8.33 9.24
CA ASP A 133 14.35 7.47 10.29
C ASP A 133 13.08 6.78 9.82
N LEU A 134 12.97 5.48 10.07
CA LEU A 134 11.77 4.70 9.75
C LEU A 134 10.83 4.68 10.95
N PHE A 135 9.64 5.27 10.78
CA PHE A 135 8.56 5.19 11.75
C PHE A 135 7.67 3.99 11.43
N LEU A 136 7.30 3.23 12.46
CA LEU A 136 6.51 2.01 12.35
C LEU A 136 5.36 2.03 13.36
N ALA A 137 4.13 1.87 12.87
CA ALA A 137 2.97 1.66 13.72
C ALA A 137 2.83 0.17 14.07
N ASP A 138 2.95 -0.16 15.35
CA ASP A 138 2.61 -1.47 15.90
C ASP A 138 1.21 -1.36 16.52
N SER A 139 0.20 -1.71 15.71
CA SER A 139 -1.18 -1.39 16.02
C SER A 139 -1.67 -2.09 17.29
N GLN A 140 -1.37 -3.37 17.45
CA GLN A 140 -1.83 -4.13 18.62
C GLN A 140 -1.05 -3.80 19.89
N ALA A 141 0.22 -3.41 19.76
CA ALA A 141 1.01 -2.94 20.88
C ALA A 141 0.59 -1.54 21.34
N GLY A 142 -0.10 -0.77 20.49
CA GLY A 142 -0.43 0.63 20.75
C GLY A 142 0.82 1.52 20.76
N ILE A 143 1.79 1.24 19.88
CA ILE A 143 3.10 1.87 19.88
C ILE A 143 3.43 2.35 18.47
N VAL A 144 4.01 3.54 18.37
CA VAL A 144 4.79 3.95 17.20
C VAL A 144 6.26 3.83 17.55
N PHE A 145 7.01 3.05 16.77
CA PHE A 145 8.45 2.90 16.88
C PHE A 145 9.20 3.81 15.92
N VAL A 146 10.45 4.15 16.27
CA VAL A 146 11.46 4.70 15.34
C VAL A 146 12.59 3.69 15.21
N LEU A 147 12.89 3.31 13.97
CA LEU A 147 14.01 2.46 13.61
C LEU A 147 15.05 3.32 12.89
N ARG A 148 16.30 3.24 13.33
CA ARG A 148 17.39 4.06 12.78
C ARG A 148 18.64 3.23 12.50
N GLY A 149 19.27 3.57 11.38
CA GLY A 149 20.56 3.04 10.98
C GLY A 149 20.49 1.60 10.50
N VAL A 150 21.58 1.17 9.87
CA VAL A 150 21.77 -0.21 9.42
C VAL A 150 23.10 -0.70 9.95
N GLY A 151 23.07 -1.75 10.76
CA GLY A 151 24.25 -2.40 11.28
C GLY A 151 25.02 -3.18 10.21
N ALA A 152 26.20 -3.66 10.56
CA ALA A 152 27.02 -4.50 9.68
C ALA A 152 26.33 -5.82 9.30
N ASP A 153 25.38 -6.27 10.13
CA ASP A 153 24.54 -7.45 9.91
C ASP A 153 23.27 -7.15 9.07
N GLY A 154 23.10 -5.91 8.63
CA GLY A 154 21.93 -5.46 7.85
C GLY A 154 20.71 -5.13 8.69
N LYS A 155 20.79 -5.18 10.02
CA LYS A 155 19.68 -4.92 10.93
C LYS A 155 19.67 -3.46 11.42
N ALA A 156 18.49 -3.04 11.92
CA ALA A 156 18.34 -1.75 12.58
C ALA A 156 19.31 -1.63 13.77
N GLN A 157 20.06 -0.52 13.84
CA GLN A 157 20.97 -0.25 14.95
C GLN A 157 20.24 0.22 16.21
N HIS A 158 19.14 0.95 16.01
CA HIS A 158 18.31 1.46 17.09
C HIS A 158 16.84 1.17 16.77
N ILE A 159 16.11 0.71 17.79
CA ILE A 159 14.67 0.52 17.77
C ILE A 159 14.13 1.15 19.04
N GLU A 160 13.49 2.32 18.91
CA GLU A 160 13.03 3.12 20.02
C GLU A 160 11.52 3.31 19.97
N LYS A 161 10.89 3.46 21.13
CA LYS A 161 9.45 3.74 21.22
C LYS A 161 9.24 5.24 21.14
N PHE A 162 8.76 5.73 19.99
CA PHE A 162 8.45 7.15 19.81
C PHE A 162 7.24 7.57 20.67
N ALA A 163 6.13 6.81 20.56
CA ALA A 163 4.91 7.06 21.33
C ALA A 163 4.27 5.73 21.76
N THR A 164 3.59 5.73 22.90
CA THR A 164 2.95 4.56 23.50
C THR A 164 1.57 4.89 24.03
N GLY A 165 0.75 3.86 24.31
CA GLY A 165 -0.62 4.04 24.82
C GLY A 165 -1.61 4.53 23.77
N LEU A 166 -1.32 4.27 22.50
CA LEU A 166 -2.16 4.61 21.37
C LEU A 166 -3.26 3.56 21.14
N ASP A 167 -4.36 3.97 20.56
CA ASP A 167 -5.49 3.07 20.28
C ASP A 167 -5.40 2.53 18.85
N HIS A 168 -4.74 1.39 18.67
CA HIS A 168 -4.53 0.74 17.37
C HIS A 168 -3.98 1.72 16.32
N PRO A 169 -2.80 2.33 16.54
CA PRO A 169 -2.20 3.26 15.58
C PRO A 169 -1.99 2.57 14.24
N PHE A 170 -2.29 3.27 13.15
CA PHE A 170 -2.04 2.79 11.80
C PHE A 170 -1.37 3.87 10.93
N GLY A 171 -2.09 4.90 10.51
CA GLY A 171 -1.58 5.98 9.68
C GLY A 171 -0.47 6.78 10.35
N ILE A 172 0.55 7.14 9.60
CA ILE A 172 1.63 8.02 10.04
C ILE A 172 1.88 9.05 8.94
N ALA A 173 1.87 10.33 9.28
CA ALA A 173 2.20 11.40 8.35
C ALA A 173 3.07 12.47 9.00
N PHE A 174 4.01 13.03 8.23
CA PHE A 174 4.88 14.12 8.65
C PHE A 174 4.36 15.44 8.09
N TYR A 175 4.19 16.44 8.96
CA TYR A 175 3.65 17.73 8.54
C TYR A 175 4.42 18.93 9.12
N PRO A 176 4.75 19.96 8.32
CA PRO A 176 4.77 19.96 6.85
C PRO A 176 5.73 18.91 6.27
N ALA A 177 5.49 18.43 5.06
CA ALA A 177 6.19 17.29 4.49
C ALA A 177 7.73 17.45 4.41
N GLN A 178 8.22 18.66 4.11
CA GLN A 178 9.66 18.89 3.89
C GLN A 178 10.45 19.26 5.16
N ASN A 179 9.81 19.90 6.11
CA ASN A 179 10.41 20.28 7.40
C ASN A 179 9.39 20.04 8.49
N PRO A 180 9.14 18.79 8.84
CA PRO A 180 8.07 18.42 9.73
C PRO A 180 8.26 19.00 11.14
N LYS A 181 7.18 19.54 11.64
CA LYS A 181 7.05 20.01 13.02
C LYS A 181 6.15 19.07 13.82
N TYR A 182 5.44 18.21 13.14
CA TYR A 182 4.51 17.26 13.72
C TYR A 182 4.60 15.89 13.04
N VAL A 183 4.40 14.86 13.84
CA VAL A 183 4.03 13.51 13.39
C VAL A 183 2.57 13.32 13.71
N TYR A 184 1.75 13.07 12.69
CA TYR A 184 0.35 12.70 12.83
C TYR A 184 0.22 11.19 12.89
N VAL A 185 -0.65 10.71 13.77
CA VAL A 185 -0.93 9.30 13.95
C VAL A 185 -2.43 9.07 13.87
N GLY A 186 -2.85 8.24 12.91
CA GLY A 186 -4.21 7.77 12.78
C GLY A 186 -4.45 6.59 13.72
N ASN A 187 -5.26 6.82 14.76
CA ASN A 187 -5.78 5.78 15.65
C ASN A 187 -7.15 5.30 15.15
N ALA A 188 -7.68 4.24 15.76
CA ALA A 188 -8.96 3.67 15.34
C ALA A 188 -10.13 4.67 15.33
N THR A 189 -10.12 5.66 16.23
CA THR A 189 -11.21 6.63 16.41
C THR A 189 -10.77 8.09 16.44
N THR A 190 -9.48 8.36 16.34
CA THR A 190 -8.94 9.73 16.48
C THR A 190 -7.73 9.93 15.57
N ILE A 191 -7.47 11.19 15.22
CA ILE A 191 -6.14 11.61 14.75
C ILE A 191 -5.46 12.40 15.86
N GLN A 192 -4.26 11.97 16.19
CA GLN A 192 -3.39 12.67 17.14
C GLN A 192 -2.14 13.17 16.43
N ARG A 193 -1.59 14.30 16.89
CA ARG A 193 -0.29 14.79 16.44
C ARG A 193 0.65 15.01 17.60
N PHE A 194 1.91 14.73 17.37
CA PHE A 194 3.02 14.93 18.30
C PHE A 194 3.92 16.03 17.77
N ALA A 195 4.39 16.94 18.64
CA ALA A 195 5.47 17.84 18.29
C ALA A 195 6.71 17.03 17.91
N TYR A 196 7.37 17.41 16.82
CA TYR A 196 8.49 16.66 16.26
C TYR A 196 9.59 17.59 15.77
N HIS A 197 10.82 17.23 16.11
CA HIS A 197 12.04 17.79 15.51
C HIS A 197 12.79 16.65 14.81
N SER A 198 13.39 16.98 13.68
CA SER A 198 14.15 15.99 12.92
C SER A 198 15.19 15.28 13.79
N GLY A 199 15.07 13.95 13.88
CA GLY A 199 15.94 13.12 14.70
C GLY A 199 15.41 12.78 16.10
N ASP A 200 14.23 13.24 16.49
CA ASP A 200 13.60 12.83 17.74
C ASP A 200 13.31 11.32 17.73
N LEU A 201 13.82 10.60 18.72
CA LEU A 201 13.56 9.17 18.92
C LEU A 201 12.35 8.92 19.82
N HIS A 202 11.94 9.93 20.57
CA HIS A 202 10.83 9.90 21.51
C HIS A 202 9.99 11.17 21.35
N ALA A 203 8.68 11.02 21.46
CA ALA A 203 7.77 12.16 21.45
C ALA A 203 8.05 13.04 22.68
N THR A 204 8.10 14.35 22.47
CA THR A 204 8.26 15.35 23.53
C THR A 204 6.90 15.86 23.95
N GLY A 205 6.42 15.44 25.12
CA GLY A 205 5.13 15.87 25.68
C GLY A 205 3.94 15.00 25.24
N ALA A 206 2.74 15.42 25.67
CA ALA A 206 1.51 14.72 25.35
C ALA A 206 1.07 15.02 23.91
N PRO A 207 0.40 14.07 23.21
CA PRO A 207 -0.16 14.34 21.91
C PRO A 207 -1.31 15.34 21.97
N GLU A 208 -1.49 16.10 20.90
CA GLU A 208 -2.69 16.89 20.65
C GLU A 208 -3.67 16.04 19.81
N THR A 209 -4.90 15.86 20.29
CA THR A 209 -5.96 15.23 19.49
C THR A 209 -6.57 16.27 18.55
N VAL A 210 -6.29 16.17 17.25
CA VAL A 210 -6.78 17.12 16.24
C VAL A 210 -8.12 16.72 15.65
N VAL A 211 -8.39 15.39 15.52
CA VAL A 211 -9.72 14.87 15.17
C VAL A 211 -10.16 13.93 16.28
N PRO A 212 -11.13 14.31 17.10
CA PRO A 212 -11.47 13.54 18.31
C PRO A 212 -12.47 12.41 18.09
N ASP A 213 -13.21 12.43 16.99
CA ASP A 213 -14.32 11.50 16.74
C ASP A 213 -14.38 11.09 15.27
N ILE A 214 -13.74 9.98 14.96
CA ILE A 214 -13.85 9.32 13.67
C ILE A 214 -14.66 8.05 13.88
N PRO A 215 -15.65 7.73 13.02
CA PRO A 215 -16.39 6.49 13.14
C PRO A 215 -15.49 5.27 13.24
N GLY A 216 -15.44 4.64 14.40
CA GLY A 216 -14.57 3.50 14.72
C GLY A 216 -15.35 2.33 15.29
N TYR A 217 -14.72 1.16 15.47
CA TYR A 217 -15.23 -0.02 16.15
C TYR A 217 -16.74 -0.29 15.98
N ALA A 218 -17.27 -0.08 14.77
CA ALA A 218 -18.68 -0.42 14.54
C ALA A 218 -18.85 -1.92 14.77
N GLN A 219 -19.71 -2.27 15.72
CA GLN A 219 -20.06 -3.65 16.00
C GLN A 219 -21.10 -4.15 15.00
N LEU A 220 -20.85 -3.94 13.73
CA LEU A 220 -21.63 -4.54 12.67
C LEU A 220 -21.11 -5.95 12.41
N ARG A 221 -21.95 -6.82 11.82
CA ARG A 221 -21.59 -8.21 11.54
C ARG A 221 -20.26 -8.30 10.79
N GLY A 222 -19.31 -9.01 11.37
CA GLY A 222 -17.98 -9.18 10.78
C GLY A 222 -16.90 -8.24 11.32
N GLY A 223 -17.21 -7.28 12.18
CA GLY A 223 -16.30 -6.28 12.76
C GLY A 223 -16.00 -5.16 11.77
N GLY A 224 -16.08 -3.92 12.22
CA GLY A 224 -15.78 -2.75 11.40
C GLY A 224 -14.30 -2.62 11.08
N HIS A 225 -14.00 -1.99 9.95
CA HIS A 225 -12.62 -1.61 9.59
C HIS A 225 -12.14 -0.53 10.55
N TRP A 226 -10.96 -0.74 11.13
CA TRP A 226 -10.41 0.11 12.20
C TRP A 226 -9.17 0.90 11.78
N THR A 227 -8.57 0.56 10.65
CA THR A 227 -7.42 1.29 10.12
C THR A 227 -7.82 2.70 9.68
N ARG A 228 -6.98 3.68 9.97
CA ARG A 228 -7.11 5.07 9.54
C ARG A 228 -5.77 5.49 8.99
N ASP A 229 -5.64 5.55 7.66
CA ASP A 229 -4.48 6.20 7.08
C ASP A 229 -4.70 7.71 7.10
N VAL A 230 -3.61 8.45 7.05
CA VAL A 230 -3.58 9.91 7.07
C VAL A 230 -2.57 10.38 6.05
N THR A 231 -3.02 11.19 5.11
CA THR A 231 -2.13 11.84 4.16
C THR A 231 -2.47 13.33 4.03
N PHE A 232 -1.56 14.10 3.45
CA PHE A 232 -1.78 15.51 3.16
C PHE A 232 -1.73 15.73 1.66
N THR A 233 -2.61 16.62 1.15
CA THR A 233 -2.54 17.06 -0.24
C THR A 233 -1.15 17.64 -0.54
N LYS A 234 -0.76 17.63 -1.81
CA LYS A 234 0.57 18.07 -2.26
C LYS A 234 0.91 19.51 -1.84
N ASP A 235 -0.09 20.37 -1.74
CA ASP A 235 0.05 21.75 -1.27
C ASP A 235 0.02 21.88 0.26
N GLY A 236 -0.23 20.78 0.97
CA GLY A 236 -0.27 20.70 2.42
C GLY A 236 -1.45 21.40 3.09
N LYS A 237 -2.48 21.81 2.33
CA LYS A 237 -3.62 22.53 2.90
C LYS A 237 -4.69 21.65 3.49
N HIS A 238 -4.82 20.43 2.99
CA HIS A 238 -5.86 19.49 3.39
C HIS A 238 -5.25 18.20 3.90
N MET A 239 -5.87 17.65 4.92
CA MET A 239 -5.60 16.34 5.51
C MET A 239 -6.70 15.38 5.08
N LEU A 240 -6.32 14.27 4.44
CA LEU A 240 -7.22 13.23 3.99
C LEU A 240 -7.12 12.04 4.93
N ILE A 241 -8.26 11.45 5.28
CA ILE A 241 -8.36 10.35 6.25
C ILE A 241 -9.26 9.28 5.66
N SER A 242 -8.74 8.07 5.50
CA SER A 242 -9.53 6.92 5.09
C SER A 242 -10.35 6.33 6.23
N VAL A 243 -11.63 6.08 5.99
CA VAL A 243 -12.53 5.46 6.96
C VAL A 243 -13.27 4.30 6.30
N GLY A 244 -12.81 3.08 6.54
CA GLY A 244 -13.43 1.89 5.98
C GLY A 244 -14.84 1.62 6.56
N SER A 245 -15.64 0.82 5.84
CA SER A 245 -17.00 0.45 6.21
C SER A 245 -17.09 -0.20 7.59
N GLY A 246 -18.25 -0.11 8.22
CA GLY A 246 -18.54 -0.79 9.47
C GLY A 246 -18.93 -2.26 9.27
N SER A 247 -19.37 -2.61 8.05
CA SER A 247 -19.86 -3.94 7.68
C SER A 247 -19.24 -4.45 6.39
N ASN A 248 -19.57 -5.67 6.02
CA ASN A 248 -19.21 -6.22 4.72
C ASN A 248 -19.93 -5.49 3.56
N ALA A 249 -21.26 -5.43 3.62
CA ALA A 249 -22.10 -4.79 2.62
C ALA A 249 -23.52 -4.55 3.19
N ASP A 250 -23.65 -3.96 4.37
CA ASP A 250 -24.96 -3.56 4.85
C ASP A 250 -25.47 -2.35 4.09
N ASP A 251 -26.78 -2.30 3.87
CA ASP A 251 -27.39 -1.17 3.17
C ASP A 251 -27.25 0.10 4.01
N ALA A 252 -26.42 1.00 3.52
CA ALA A 252 -26.10 2.24 4.21
C ALA A 252 -27.33 3.15 4.38
N ASP A 253 -28.36 3.03 3.55
CA ASP A 253 -29.62 3.77 3.69
C ASP A 253 -30.43 3.35 4.93
N THR A 254 -30.21 2.13 5.42
CA THR A 254 -30.92 1.56 6.56
C THR A 254 -30.03 1.34 7.78
N HIS A 255 -28.74 1.64 7.66
CA HIS A 255 -27.75 1.44 8.73
C HIS A 255 -27.04 2.75 9.09
N PRO A 256 -27.61 3.57 9.98
CA PRO A 256 -27.05 4.89 10.36
C PRO A 256 -25.60 4.86 10.86
N ARG A 257 -25.12 3.70 11.30
CA ARG A 257 -23.74 3.51 11.75
C ARG A 257 -22.71 3.51 10.60
N GLU A 258 -23.16 3.45 9.35
CA GLU A 258 -22.29 3.62 8.17
C GLU A 258 -22.07 5.09 7.79
N PHE A 259 -22.64 6.05 8.53
CA PHE A 259 -22.40 7.47 8.31
C PHE A 259 -20.90 7.81 8.42
N HIS A 260 -20.35 8.52 7.46
CA HIS A 260 -18.92 8.82 7.31
C HIS A 260 -18.01 7.57 7.35
N ARG A 261 -18.51 6.46 6.76
CA ARG A 261 -17.76 5.24 6.55
C ARG A 261 -17.78 4.84 5.07
N ALA A 262 -16.83 4.00 4.68
CA ALA A 262 -16.51 3.73 3.28
C ALA A 262 -16.22 5.02 2.51
N ASP A 263 -15.58 5.97 3.18
CA ASP A 263 -15.35 7.33 2.74
C ASP A 263 -13.89 7.73 2.88
N ILE A 264 -13.49 8.72 2.12
CA ILE A 264 -12.32 9.55 2.41
C ILE A 264 -12.85 10.88 2.96
N LEU A 265 -12.45 11.22 4.17
CA LEU A 265 -12.84 12.44 4.85
C LEU A 265 -11.74 13.50 4.73
N GLU A 266 -12.14 14.74 4.43
CA GLU A 266 -11.23 15.86 4.30
C GLU A 266 -11.35 16.82 5.49
N TYR A 267 -10.19 17.17 6.02
CA TYR A 267 -10.02 18.09 7.14
C TYR A 267 -8.92 19.12 6.83
N THR A 268 -8.97 20.26 7.51
CA THR A 268 -7.78 21.11 7.61
C THR A 268 -6.68 20.41 8.44
N PRO A 269 -5.40 20.78 8.33
CA PRO A 269 -4.33 20.17 9.14
C PRO A 269 -4.52 20.33 10.66
N ASP A 270 -5.30 21.27 11.11
CA ASP A 270 -5.66 21.48 12.53
C ASP A 270 -6.95 20.74 12.95
N GLY A 271 -7.51 19.90 12.06
CA GLY A 271 -8.58 18.96 12.37
C GLY A 271 -10.00 19.49 12.20
N LYS A 272 -10.20 20.64 11.53
CA LYS A 272 -11.55 21.09 11.18
C LYS A 272 -12.06 20.28 9.97
N PHE A 273 -13.21 19.61 10.12
CA PHE A 273 -13.88 18.92 9.02
C PHE A 273 -14.27 19.90 7.90
N GLU A 274 -14.01 19.53 6.67
CA GLU A 274 -14.34 20.31 5.48
C GLU A 274 -15.41 19.63 4.65
N GLN A 275 -15.20 18.37 4.27
CA GLN A 275 -16.14 17.61 3.43
C GLN A 275 -15.87 16.09 3.44
N VAL A 276 -16.77 15.34 2.84
CA VAL A 276 -16.47 13.99 2.38
C VAL A 276 -15.86 14.11 0.99
N TYR A 277 -14.58 13.79 0.89
CA TYR A 277 -13.79 13.92 -0.33
C TYR A 277 -14.22 12.92 -1.41
N ALA A 278 -14.47 11.66 -1.01
CA ALA A 278 -14.96 10.60 -1.90
C ALA A 278 -15.79 9.58 -1.12
N HIS A 279 -16.72 8.91 -1.81
CA HIS A 279 -17.71 8.01 -1.23
C HIS A 279 -17.66 6.60 -1.79
N GLY A 280 -18.20 5.64 -1.02
CA GLY A 280 -18.43 4.28 -1.48
C GLY A 280 -17.16 3.50 -1.75
N ILE A 281 -16.05 3.90 -1.13
CA ILE A 281 -14.78 3.18 -1.10
C ILE A 281 -14.79 2.25 0.10
N ARG A 282 -15.17 0.99 -0.09
CA ARG A 282 -15.44 0.08 1.02
C ARG A 282 -14.40 0.11 2.14
N ASN A 283 -13.13 -0.03 1.80
CA ASN A 283 -12.03 0.06 2.78
C ASN A 283 -10.72 0.45 2.07
N CYS A 284 -10.53 1.74 1.85
CA CYS A 284 -9.20 2.28 1.52
C CYS A 284 -8.30 2.11 2.75
N VAL A 285 -7.23 1.35 2.64
CA VAL A 285 -6.31 1.09 3.75
C VAL A 285 -5.04 1.89 3.60
N GLY A 286 -4.50 1.98 2.40
CA GLY A 286 -3.30 2.75 2.10
C GLY A 286 -3.62 3.94 1.21
N GLU A 287 -3.16 5.12 1.60
CA GLU A 287 -3.30 6.37 0.88
C GLU A 287 -1.95 6.88 0.39
N ALA A 288 -1.87 7.28 -0.87
CA ALA A 288 -0.67 7.91 -1.42
C ALA A 288 -1.02 9.05 -2.37
N ILE A 289 -0.25 10.14 -2.33
CA ILE A 289 -0.36 11.22 -3.31
C ILE A 289 0.55 10.91 -4.49
N ASN A 290 -0.03 10.84 -5.68
CA ASN A 290 0.71 10.62 -6.91
C ASN A 290 1.72 11.77 -7.12
N PRO A 291 3.01 11.49 -7.21
CA PRO A 291 4.04 12.55 -7.28
C PRO A 291 3.98 13.35 -8.59
N ILE A 292 3.39 12.78 -9.64
CA ILE A 292 3.28 13.39 -10.96
C ILE A 292 1.99 14.22 -11.06
N THR A 293 0.82 13.60 -10.85
CA THR A 293 -0.49 14.24 -11.02
C THR A 293 -0.93 15.04 -9.78
N GLY A 294 -0.47 14.66 -8.59
CA GLY A 294 -0.91 15.25 -7.32
C GLY A 294 -2.24 14.70 -6.80
N GLU A 295 -2.83 13.72 -7.50
CA GLU A 295 -4.07 13.07 -7.11
C GLU A 295 -3.88 12.10 -5.94
N LEU A 296 -4.91 11.95 -5.13
CA LEU A 296 -4.99 10.87 -4.14
C LEU A 296 -5.16 9.53 -4.84
N TRP A 297 -4.47 8.52 -4.34
CA TRP A 297 -4.65 7.12 -4.70
C TRP A 297 -4.92 6.28 -3.46
N CYS A 298 -5.70 5.22 -3.64
CA CYS A 298 -6.03 4.25 -2.60
C CYS A 298 -5.74 2.81 -3.05
N SER A 299 -5.27 1.98 -2.11
CA SER A 299 -5.40 0.53 -2.17
C SER A 299 -6.59 0.09 -1.33
N VAL A 300 -7.46 -0.72 -1.90
CA VAL A 300 -8.82 -0.93 -1.39
C VAL A 300 -9.18 -2.41 -1.29
N ASN A 301 -9.71 -2.77 -0.13
CA ASN A 301 -10.33 -4.08 0.07
C ASN A 301 -11.82 -4.02 -0.25
N GLU A 302 -12.27 -4.85 -1.16
CA GLU A 302 -13.66 -4.98 -1.54
C GLU A 302 -14.43 -6.01 -0.69
N ARG A 303 -15.72 -6.13 -0.98
CA ARG A 303 -16.66 -6.98 -0.24
C ARG A 303 -16.45 -8.46 -0.45
N ASP A 304 -16.82 -9.22 0.55
CA ASP A 304 -16.74 -10.67 0.59
C ASP A 304 -18.10 -11.31 0.28
N ALA A 305 -18.10 -12.66 0.15
CA ALA A 305 -19.28 -13.50 0.05
C ALA A 305 -20.11 -13.33 -1.24
N LEU A 306 -19.44 -13.03 -2.36
CA LEU A 306 -20.01 -13.09 -3.70
C LEU A 306 -19.34 -14.14 -4.60
N GLY A 307 -18.40 -14.92 -4.07
CA GLY A 307 -17.70 -15.99 -4.75
C GLY A 307 -16.19 -15.88 -4.64
N ASN A 308 -15.47 -16.90 -5.13
CA ASN A 308 -14.01 -16.96 -5.06
C ASN A 308 -13.32 -15.85 -5.90
N HIS A 309 -13.90 -15.48 -7.04
CA HIS A 309 -13.32 -14.55 -7.99
C HIS A 309 -14.12 -13.25 -8.11
N LEU A 310 -14.86 -12.88 -7.02
CA LEU A 310 -15.67 -11.67 -6.94
C LEU A 310 -15.83 -11.24 -5.46
N VAL A 311 -15.63 -9.97 -5.12
CA VAL A 311 -15.31 -8.80 -5.93
C VAL A 311 -13.79 -8.57 -5.89
N PRO A 312 -13.16 -8.11 -6.99
CA PRO A 312 -11.75 -7.74 -6.97
C PRO A 312 -11.45 -6.68 -5.93
N ASP A 313 -10.32 -6.83 -5.24
CA ASP A 313 -9.66 -5.70 -4.59
C ASP A 313 -9.07 -4.79 -5.67
N TYR A 314 -8.62 -3.58 -5.35
CA TYR A 314 -8.14 -2.68 -6.37
C TYR A 314 -7.20 -1.59 -5.86
N VAL A 315 -6.42 -1.03 -6.79
CA VAL A 315 -5.64 0.19 -6.57
C VAL A 315 -6.11 1.25 -7.57
N THR A 316 -6.42 2.46 -7.09
CA THR A 316 -7.09 3.44 -7.94
C THR A 316 -6.79 4.88 -7.54
N SER A 317 -6.83 5.77 -8.53
CA SER A 317 -6.95 7.22 -8.29
C SER A 317 -8.30 7.56 -7.69
N VAL A 318 -8.34 8.51 -6.78
CA VAL A 318 -9.54 8.94 -6.07
C VAL A 318 -9.77 10.43 -6.34
N PRO A 319 -10.49 10.76 -7.42
CA PRO A 319 -10.91 12.14 -7.67
C PRO A 319 -11.87 12.64 -6.59
N GLU A 320 -11.78 13.94 -6.31
CA GLU A 320 -12.72 14.61 -5.41
C GLU A 320 -14.17 14.41 -5.88
N HIS A 321 -15.08 14.15 -4.94
CA HIS A 321 -16.50 13.85 -5.16
C HIS A 321 -16.80 12.57 -5.95
N SER A 322 -15.82 11.68 -6.13
CA SER A 322 -16.06 10.39 -6.80
C SER A 322 -16.83 9.42 -5.92
N PHE A 323 -17.61 8.54 -6.58
CA PHE A 323 -18.36 7.47 -5.95
C PHE A 323 -17.93 6.11 -6.52
N PHE A 324 -17.54 5.18 -5.64
CA PHE A 324 -17.01 3.87 -6.02
C PHE A 324 -18.04 2.72 -5.88
N GLY A 325 -19.25 3.03 -5.43
CA GLY A 325 -20.40 2.13 -5.52
C GLY A 325 -20.77 1.41 -4.22
N TRP A 326 -19.85 1.18 -3.28
CA TRP A 326 -20.19 0.48 -2.05
C TRP A 326 -21.30 1.22 -1.28
N PRO A 327 -22.30 0.52 -0.73
CA PRO A 327 -22.47 -0.94 -0.73
C PRO A 327 -23.23 -1.48 -1.95
N TRP A 328 -23.92 -0.67 -2.73
CA TRP A 328 -24.93 -1.09 -3.70
C TRP A 328 -24.36 -1.57 -5.03
N TYR A 329 -23.22 -1.02 -5.42
CA TYR A 329 -22.58 -1.33 -6.69
C TYR A 329 -21.11 -1.70 -6.48
N TYR A 330 -20.50 -2.33 -7.49
CA TYR A 330 -19.07 -2.63 -7.56
C TYR A 330 -18.58 -2.57 -9.02
N MET A 331 -17.32 -2.34 -9.22
CA MET A 331 -16.62 -2.33 -10.52
C MET A 331 -17.42 -1.63 -11.63
N GLY A 332 -17.74 -0.37 -11.41
CA GLY A 332 -18.71 0.36 -12.23
C GLY A 332 -20.14 0.10 -11.75
N GLY A 333 -21.10 0.05 -12.65
CA GLY A 333 -22.52 -0.08 -12.30
C GLY A 333 -23.04 -1.49 -12.00
N HIS A 334 -22.17 -2.47 -11.65
CA HIS A 334 -22.63 -3.82 -11.29
C HIS A 334 -23.33 -3.78 -9.92
N GLU A 335 -24.57 -4.24 -9.87
CA GLU A 335 -25.36 -4.26 -8.64
C GLU A 335 -24.97 -5.42 -7.74
N ASP A 336 -24.91 -5.17 -6.41
CA ASP A 336 -24.82 -6.23 -5.43
C ASP A 336 -26.21 -6.90 -5.27
N PRO A 337 -26.35 -8.19 -5.61
CA PRO A 337 -27.66 -8.85 -5.63
C PRO A 337 -28.28 -9.04 -4.25
N ARG A 338 -27.53 -8.82 -3.18
CA ARG A 338 -27.98 -8.95 -1.79
C ARG A 338 -28.70 -7.70 -1.28
N LEU A 339 -28.55 -6.58 -1.99
CA LEU A 339 -29.03 -5.28 -1.53
C LEU A 339 -30.31 -4.85 -2.25
N PRO A 340 -31.12 -3.99 -1.60
CA PRO A 340 -32.33 -3.46 -2.21
C PRO A 340 -32.03 -2.69 -3.50
N LYS A 341 -32.96 -2.81 -4.45
CA LYS A 341 -32.93 -2.01 -5.69
C LYS A 341 -33.18 -0.53 -5.40
N PRO A 342 -32.74 0.40 -6.27
CA PRO A 342 -33.17 1.78 -6.21
C PRO A 342 -34.68 1.92 -6.21
N CYS A 343 -35.21 2.97 -5.61
CA CYS A 343 -36.65 3.24 -5.60
C CYS A 343 -37.12 3.69 -6.97
N ALA A 344 -38.26 3.18 -7.43
CA ALA A 344 -38.86 3.57 -8.71
C ALA A 344 -39.13 5.09 -8.79
N ASN A 345 -39.38 5.74 -7.66
CA ASN A 345 -39.68 7.17 -7.55
C ASN A 345 -38.68 7.87 -6.59
N GLY A 346 -37.44 7.42 -6.55
CA GLY A 346 -36.41 8.07 -5.75
C GLY A 346 -36.26 9.55 -6.16
N THR A 347 -36.20 10.45 -5.18
CA THR A 347 -36.24 11.90 -5.44
C THR A 347 -34.97 12.62 -4.99
N GLY A 348 -33.99 11.91 -4.46
CA GLY A 348 -32.88 12.63 -3.86
C GLY A 348 -31.54 11.89 -3.85
N PRO A 349 -30.47 12.65 -3.59
CA PRO A 349 -29.22 12.07 -3.21
C PRO A 349 -29.38 11.27 -1.93
N ASN A 350 -28.59 10.25 -1.76
CA ASN A 350 -28.57 9.44 -0.57
C ASN A 350 -28.30 10.33 0.67
N PRO A 351 -29.24 10.43 1.64
CA PRO A 351 -29.07 11.34 2.76
C PRO A 351 -27.84 11.05 3.62
N GLN A 352 -27.34 9.82 3.63
CA GLN A 352 -26.16 9.46 4.42
C GLN A 352 -24.89 10.25 4.03
N PHE A 353 -24.80 10.80 2.83
CA PHE A 353 -23.68 11.62 2.40
C PHE A 353 -23.71 13.04 3.00
N THR A 354 -24.84 13.46 3.55
CA THR A 354 -25.00 14.81 4.06
C THR A 354 -25.30 14.88 5.55
N LYS A 355 -25.90 13.84 6.11
CA LYS A 355 -26.25 13.76 7.55
C LYS A 355 -26.47 12.33 7.98
N PRO A 356 -26.32 12.01 9.30
CA PRO A 356 -26.79 10.76 9.86
C PRO A 356 -28.29 10.58 9.62
N LEU A 357 -28.72 9.38 9.24
CA LEU A 357 -30.14 9.04 9.15
C LEU A 357 -30.73 8.77 10.51
N THR A 358 -31.96 9.23 10.75
CA THR A 358 -32.80 8.72 11.82
C THR A 358 -33.39 7.36 11.43
N GLU A 359 -33.84 6.57 12.41
CA GLU A 359 -34.53 5.29 12.13
C GLU A 359 -35.78 5.46 11.26
N GLU A 360 -36.47 6.58 11.36
CA GLU A 360 -37.65 6.90 10.55
C GLU A 360 -37.23 7.18 9.08
N GLU A 361 -36.21 8.02 8.89
CA GLU A 361 -35.69 8.32 7.56
C GLU A 361 -35.12 7.09 6.86
N ALA A 362 -34.52 6.16 7.61
CA ALA A 362 -33.99 4.90 7.10
C ALA A 362 -35.08 3.93 6.59
N ARG A 363 -36.37 4.10 6.99
CA ARG A 363 -37.48 3.29 6.51
C ARG A 363 -38.02 3.74 5.15
N ASP A 364 -37.77 5.00 4.79
CA ASP A 364 -38.25 5.57 3.53
C ASP A 364 -37.20 5.39 2.43
N CYS A 365 -37.52 4.59 1.43
CA CYS A 365 -36.67 4.46 0.27
C CYS A 365 -36.62 5.76 -0.53
N LYS A 366 -35.47 6.42 -0.54
CA LYS A 366 -35.25 7.68 -1.29
C LYS A 366 -34.17 7.56 -2.35
N ARG A 367 -33.40 6.47 -2.33
CA ARG A 367 -32.24 6.30 -3.19
C ARG A 367 -32.64 6.23 -4.65
N VAL A 368 -32.04 7.11 -5.45
CA VAL A 368 -32.09 7.03 -6.91
C VAL A 368 -31.08 6.01 -7.44
N ASP A 369 -31.23 5.63 -8.70
CA ASP A 369 -30.21 4.82 -9.39
C ASP A 369 -28.92 5.64 -9.56
N LEU A 370 -27.84 5.15 -8.92
CA LEU A 370 -26.52 5.77 -8.96
C LEU A 370 -25.54 4.98 -9.86
N SER A 371 -25.98 3.91 -10.52
CA SER A 371 -25.11 3.01 -11.28
C SER A 371 -24.23 3.73 -12.30
N SER A 372 -24.78 4.75 -12.97
CA SER A 372 -24.05 5.53 -13.97
C SER A 372 -23.00 6.49 -13.39
N THR A 373 -23.00 6.70 -12.07
CA THR A 373 -22.03 7.60 -11.38
C THR A 373 -20.86 6.86 -10.79
N VAL A 374 -20.90 5.52 -10.76
CA VAL A 374 -19.89 4.69 -10.13
C VAL A 374 -18.59 4.70 -10.93
N LYS A 375 -17.51 5.17 -10.31
CA LYS A 375 -16.18 5.10 -10.91
C LYS A 375 -15.69 3.65 -10.95
N THR A 376 -15.25 3.20 -12.11
CA THR A 376 -14.51 1.95 -12.26
C THR A 376 -13.07 2.17 -11.78
N PRO A 377 -12.52 1.31 -10.92
CA PRO A 377 -11.14 1.41 -10.46
C PRO A 377 -10.11 1.28 -11.59
N ASP A 378 -8.93 1.87 -11.40
CA ASP A 378 -7.88 1.91 -12.43
C ASP A 378 -7.15 0.57 -12.59
N VAL A 379 -6.91 -0.15 -11.49
CA VAL A 379 -6.22 -1.46 -11.47
C VAL A 379 -7.01 -2.43 -10.61
N LEU A 380 -7.57 -3.45 -11.22
CA LEU A 380 -8.19 -4.55 -10.51
C LEU A 380 -7.10 -5.57 -10.15
N VAL A 381 -7.00 -5.90 -8.86
CA VAL A 381 -6.19 -7.03 -8.40
C VAL A 381 -7.08 -8.23 -8.12
N GLN A 382 -6.49 -9.38 -7.79
CA GLN A 382 -7.34 -10.55 -7.55
C GLN A 382 -8.26 -10.33 -6.35
N PRO A 383 -9.46 -10.91 -6.37
CA PRO A 383 -10.41 -10.83 -5.26
C PRO A 383 -9.82 -11.35 -3.96
N HIS A 384 -10.14 -10.68 -2.87
CA HIS A 384 -9.80 -11.07 -1.50
C HIS A 384 -8.31 -11.06 -1.16
N MET A 385 -7.44 -10.43 -1.97
CA MET A 385 -6.01 -10.31 -1.66
C MET A 385 -5.75 -9.44 -0.43
N ALA A 386 -6.72 -8.67 -0.01
CA ALA A 386 -6.65 -7.73 1.11
C ALA A 386 -5.53 -6.70 0.90
N SER A 387 -5.69 -5.89 -0.13
CA SER A 387 -4.79 -4.80 -0.50
C SER A 387 -4.70 -3.77 0.62
N LEU A 388 -3.52 -3.51 1.17
CA LEU A 388 -3.33 -2.68 2.35
C LEU A 388 -2.57 -1.39 2.00
N GLU A 389 -1.33 -1.25 2.41
CA GLU A 389 -0.54 -0.05 2.16
C GLU A 389 -0.10 0.04 0.70
N MET A 390 -0.04 1.27 0.18
CA MET A 390 0.53 1.56 -1.14
C MET A 390 1.48 2.76 -1.10
N LEU A 391 2.35 2.84 -2.08
CA LEU A 391 3.20 4.00 -2.30
C LEU A 391 3.49 4.20 -3.79
N PHE A 392 3.97 5.40 -4.14
CA PHE A 392 4.66 5.63 -5.40
C PHE A 392 6.16 5.60 -5.19
N TYR A 393 6.86 4.81 -5.98
CA TYR A 393 8.32 4.83 -5.99
C TYR A 393 8.79 6.20 -6.49
N PRO A 394 9.81 6.82 -5.89
CA PRO A 394 10.23 8.17 -6.28
C PRO A 394 10.63 8.26 -7.75
N THR A 395 10.27 9.37 -8.39
CA THR A 395 10.76 9.69 -9.75
C THR A 395 12.27 9.94 -9.77
N ALA A 396 12.89 9.86 -10.93
CA ALA A 396 14.33 10.14 -11.08
C ALA A 396 14.71 11.51 -10.52
N GLY A 397 13.91 12.55 -10.81
CA GLY A 397 14.15 13.90 -10.29
C GLY A 397 14.01 14.01 -8.78
N ALA A 398 13.09 13.26 -8.16
CA ALA A 398 12.95 13.23 -6.70
C ALA A 398 14.14 12.52 -6.03
N LEU A 399 14.66 11.45 -6.62
CA LEU A 399 15.85 10.74 -6.13
C LEU A 399 17.11 11.62 -6.25
N GLU A 400 17.27 12.33 -7.35
CA GLU A 400 18.37 13.29 -7.52
C GLU A 400 18.30 14.46 -6.51
N ALA A 401 17.10 14.95 -6.23
CA ALA A 401 16.90 16.01 -5.23
C ALA A 401 17.27 15.54 -3.81
N ARG A 402 16.98 14.27 -3.45
CA ARG A 402 17.39 13.66 -2.18
C ARG A 402 18.91 13.60 -2.02
N GLY A 403 19.66 13.31 -3.13
CA GLY A 403 21.11 13.25 -3.14
C GLY A 403 21.80 14.63 -3.10
N ARG A 404 21.06 15.72 -3.35
CA ARG A 404 21.61 17.09 -3.41
C ARG A 404 21.36 17.93 -2.15
N HIS A 405 20.77 17.41 -1.09
CA HIS A 405 20.63 18.16 0.15
C HIS A 405 22.01 18.44 0.74
N PRO A 406 22.52 19.69 0.70
CA PRO A 406 23.73 20.05 1.40
C PRO A 406 23.48 19.82 2.89
N ASP A 407 24.50 19.35 3.60
CA ASP A 407 24.50 19.24 5.04
C ASP A 407 23.97 20.55 5.64
N THR A 408 22.78 20.54 6.19
CA THR A 408 22.21 21.70 6.85
C THR A 408 23.02 21.87 8.13
N PRO A 409 23.67 23.05 8.36
CA PRO A 409 24.45 23.25 9.56
C PRO A 409 23.61 23.03 10.80
N GLY A 410 23.97 22.05 11.64
CA GLY A 410 23.24 21.70 12.85
C GLY A 410 22.42 20.42 12.78
N MET A 411 22.28 19.78 11.62
CA MET A 411 21.83 18.38 11.57
C MET A 411 23.02 17.46 11.92
N PRO A 412 22.79 16.37 12.67
CA PRO A 412 23.76 15.31 12.76
C PRO A 412 24.05 14.86 11.33
N THR A 413 25.30 14.95 10.93
CA THR A 413 25.74 14.42 9.64
C THR A 413 25.17 13.02 9.53
N THR A 414 24.69 12.62 8.35
CA THR A 414 24.25 11.27 7.96
C THR A 414 25.41 10.25 8.08
N GLN A 415 26.32 10.44 9.01
CA GLN A 415 27.38 9.51 9.40
C GLN A 415 26.76 8.27 10.00
N GLY A 416 26.35 7.35 9.17
CA GLY A 416 25.82 6.06 9.53
C GLY A 416 25.02 5.36 8.42
N TYR A 417 24.53 6.08 7.44
CA TYR A 417 23.86 5.48 6.28
C TYR A 417 24.82 5.26 5.12
N HIS A 418 25.78 4.35 5.28
CA HIS A 418 26.45 3.70 4.14
C HIS A 418 25.66 2.43 3.76
N ILE A 419 24.38 2.58 3.43
CA ILE A 419 23.75 1.59 2.57
C ILE A 419 24.22 1.95 1.17
N PRO A 420 24.83 1.02 0.39
CA PRO A 420 25.11 1.25 -1.02
C PRO A 420 23.83 1.73 -1.67
N ALA A 421 23.88 2.78 -2.46
CA ALA A 421 22.72 3.31 -3.16
C ALA A 421 22.01 2.16 -3.89
N SER A 422 20.84 1.79 -3.42
CA SER A 422 20.09 0.63 -3.90
C SER A 422 18.87 1.08 -4.68
N ILE A 423 19.04 2.18 -5.42
CA ILE A 423 17.99 2.75 -6.27
C ILE A 423 17.54 1.69 -7.28
N PHE A 424 16.24 1.47 -7.32
CA PHE A 424 15.62 0.53 -8.24
C PHE A 424 15.86 0.97 -9.71
N PRO A 425 15.90 0.01 -10.63
CA PRO A 425 16.01 0.29 -12.08
C PRO A 425 14.98 1.31 -12.56
N GLU A 426 15.26 1.97 -13.67
CA GLU A 426 14.41 3.02 -14.24
C GLU A 426 12.96 2.54 -14.45
N ALA A 427 12.78 1.27 -14.78
CA ALA A 427 11.47 0.66 -15.00
C ALA A 427 10.53 0.67 -13.78
N TYR A 428 11.01 1.04 -12.60
CA TYR A 428 10.21 1.14 -11.37
C TYR A 428 9.96 2.59 -10.92
N ARG A 429 10.62 3.57 -11.57
CA ARG A 429 10.64 4.95 -11.06
C ARG A 429 9.38 5.72 -11.46
N GLY A 430 8.67 6.22 -10.47
CA GLY A 430 7.40 6.90 -10.64
C GLY A 430 6.19 5.98 -10.64
N ASP A 431 6.40 4.67 -10.57
CA ASP A 431 5.38 3.64 -10.53
C ASP A 431 4.97 3.31 -9.09
N ALA A 432 3.92 2.51 -8.92
CA ALA A 432 3.38 2.22 -7.59
C ALA A 432 3.69 0.79 -7.10
N PHE A 433 3.66 0.63 -5.80
CA PHE A 433 3.70 -0.67 -5.11
C PHE A 433 2.55 -0.74 -4.11
N ALA A 434 1.99 -1.94 -3.93
CA ALA A 434 0.99 -2.20 -2.91
C ALA A 434 1.26 -3.53 -2.21
N ALA A 435 0.96 -3.59 -0.91
CA ALA A 435 1.08 -4.80 -0.11
C ALA A 435 -0.25 -5.55 -0.10
N GLU A 436 -0.20 -6.82 -0.46
CA GLU A 436 -1.32 -7.74 -0.46
C GLU A 436 -1.22 -8.68 0.74
N HIS A 437 -2.10 -8.48 1.72
CA HIS A 437 -2.03 -9.17 3.01
C HIS A 437 -2.40 -10.66 2.94
N GLY A 438 -3.11 -11.03 1.88
CA GLY A 438 -3.51 -12.38 1.54
C GLY A 438 -4.94 -12.76 1.91
N SER A 439 -5.49 -13.63 1.08
CA SER A 439 -6.90 -13.98 1.05
C SER A 439 -7.37 -14.79 2.26
N TRP A 440 -8.64 -14.57 2.63
CA TRP A 440 -9.34 -15.41 3.61
C TRP A 440 -10.68 -15.95 3.07
N ASN A 441 -11.34 -15.21 2.19
CA ASN A 441 -12.64 -15.58 1.61
C ASN A 441 -12.47 -16.21 0.20
N ARG A 442 -11.49 -17.08 0.08
CA ARG A 442 -11.15 -17.75 -1.18
C ARG A 442 -10.71 -19.18 -0.91
N LYS A 443 -11.17 -20.15 -1.76
CA LYS A 443 -10.85 -21.57 -1.63
C LYS A 443 -9.35 -21.81 -1.75
N ASN A 444 -8.74 -21.32 -2.80
CA ASN A 444 -7.30 -21.32 -2.98
C ASN A 444 -6.75 -19.95 -2.59
N ARG A 445 -5.66 -19.91 -1.86
CA ARG A 445 -5.04 -18.68 -1.40
C ARG A 445 -4.51 -17.85 -2.57
N ALA A 446 -4.58 -16.53 -2.45
CA ALA A 446 -3.95 -15.55 -3.34
C ALA A 446 -3.49 -14.34 -2.52
N GLY A 447 -2.63 -13.51 -3.08
CA GLY A 447 -1.96 -12.46 -2.32
C GLY A 447 -0.85 -13.05 -1.44
N TYR A 448 -0.58 -12.44 -0.28
CA TYR A 448 0.62 -12.69 0.52
C TYR A 448 1.87 -12.26 -0.26
N GLU A 449 1.83 -11.06 -0.77
CA GLU A 449 2.90 -10.51 -1.61
C GLU A 449 2.92 -8.98 -1.59
N VAL A 450 3.93 -8.40 -2.20
CA VAL A 450 3.90 -7.00 -2.64
C VAL A 450 3.81 -7.02 -4.16
N ILE A 451 2.88 -6.26 -4.71
CA ILE A 451 2.72 -6.08 -6.15
C ILE A 451 3.37 -4.79 -6.62
N PHE A 452 3.77 -4.77 -7.88
CA PHE A 452 4.23 -3.61 -8.62
C PHE A 452 3.21 -3.21 -9.66
N ILE A 453 2.90 -1.93 -9.76
CA ILE A 453 1.88 -1.38 -10.65
C ILE A 453 2.54 -0.42 -11.63
N PRO A 454 2.68 -0.81 -12.92
CA PRO A 454 3.25 0.05 -13.94
C PRO A 454 2.38 1.29 -14.20
N MET A 455 3.05 2.44 -14.27
CA MET A 455 2.40 3.73 -14.54
C MET A 455 2.92 4.34 -15.85
N GLN A 456 2.09 5.10 -16.52
CA GLN A 456 2.47 5.87 -17.68
C GLN A 456 2.00 7.32 -17.54
N GLY A 457 2.95 8.24 -17.39
CA GLY A 457 2.62 9.66 -17.21
C GLY A 457 1.80 9.94 -15.94
N GLY A 458 1.92 9.11 -14.91
CA GLY A 458 1.15 9.21 -13.67
C GLY A 458 -0.20 8.48 -13.68
N HIS A 459 -0.54 7.75 -14.75
CA HIS A 459 -1.76 6.95 -14.86
C HIS A 459 -1.40 5.46 -14.92
N ALA A 460 -2.21 4.62 -14.27
CA ALA A 460 -1.99 3.17 -14.29
C ALA A 460 -2.30 2.57 -15.66
N THR A 461 -1.57 1.51 -16.03
CA THR A 461 -1.79 0.74 -17.27
C THR A 461 -2.94 -0.26 -17.15
N GLY A 462 -3.49 -0.43 -15.94
CA GLY A 462 -4.45 -1.49 -15.61
C GLY A 462 -3.80 -2.85 -15.37
N GLU A 463 -2.47 -2.89 -15.28
CA GLU A 463 -1.67 -4.09 -15.08
C GLU A 463 -0.99 -4.05 -13.71
N TYR A 464 -0.63 -5.23 -13.19
CA TYR A 464 0.27 -5.34 -12.03
C TYR A 464 1.17 -6.57 -12.18
N ASP A 465 2.32 -6.53 -11.52
CA ASP A 465 3.28 -7.63 -11.47
C ASP A 465 3.41 -8.14 -10.03
N ASP A 466 3.52 -9.44 -9.84
CA ASP A 466 4.03 -10.00 -8.60
C ASP A 466 5.46 -9.48 -8.38
N PHE A 467 5.74 -8.84 -7.24
CA PHE A 467 7.07 -8.26 -6.99
C PHE A 467 7.81 -8.97 -5.86
N LEU A 468 7.22 -9.06 -4.67
CA LEU A 468 7.83 -9.72 -3.52
C LEU A 468 6.92 -10.83 -3.03
N THR A 469 7.29 -12.07 -3.26
CA THR A 469 6.48 -13.27 -3.02
C THR A 469 7.14 -14.23 -2.02
N GLY A 470 6.61 -15.44 -1.86
CA GLY A 470 7.26 -16.51 -1.08
C GLY A 470 6.87 -16.53 0.40
N PHE A 471 5.80 -15.84 0.81
CA PHE A 471 5.29 -15.83 2.18
C PHE A 471 4.42 -17.04 2.54
N VAL A 472 4.25 -17.95 1.59
CA VAL A 472 3.50 -19.22 1.74
C VAL A 472 4.43 -20.37 1.44
N THR A 473 4.40 -21.40 2.27
CA THR A 473 5.22 -22.62 2.10
C THR A 473 4.68 -23.49 0.97
N SER A 474 5.47 -24.45 0.50
CA SER A 474 5.08 -25.36 -0.59
C SER A 474 3.84 -26.20 -0.31
N ASP A 475 3.48 -26.38 0.96
CA ASP A 475 2.27 -27.09 1.40
C ASP A 475 1.10 -26.15 1.72
N GLY A 476 1.22 -24.84 1.38
CA GLY A 476 0.14 -23.85 1.50
C GLY A 476 0.00 -23.21 2.89
N GLN A 477 0.97 -23.40 3.80
CA GLN A 477 0.97 -22.72 5.09
C GLN A 477 1.49 -21.29 4.95
N VAL A 478 0.83 -20.35 5.59
CA VAL A 478 1.22 -18.93 5.56
C VAL A 478 2.16 -18.63 6.71
N TRP A 479 3.36 -18.10 6.42
CA TRP A 479 4.30 -17.68 7.43
C TRP A 479 4.49 -16.15 7.50
N GLY A 480 4.12 -15.43 6.42
CA GLY A 480 4.24 -13.97 6.36
C GLY A 480 3.01 -13.34 5.69
N ARG A 481 2.74 -12.09 6.04
CA ARG A 481 1.60 -11.30 5.57
C ARG A 481 2.02 -9.83 5.43
N PRO A 482 2.40 -9.39 4.22
CA PRO A 482 2.83 -8.00 3.97
C PRO A 482 1.74 -6.98 4.31
N VAL A 483 2.14 -5.82 4.86
CA VAL A 483 1.22 -4.75 5.26
C VAL A 483 1.68 -3.38 4.80
N GLY A 484 2.77 -2.89 5.36
CA GLY A 484 3.31 -1.56 5.09
C GLY A 484 4.42 -1.60 4.07
N VAL A 485 4.49 -0.59 3.23
CA VAL A 485 5.57 -0.40 2.25
C VAL A 485 6.11 1.03 2.34
N ALA A 486 7.44 1.21 2.31
CA ALA A 486 8.06 2.53 2.30
C ALA A 486 9.39 2.52 1.55
N VAL A 487 9.71 3.60 0.84
CA VAL A 487 10.99 3.77 0.15
C VAL A 487 11.94 4.63 0.97
N ALA A 488 13.09 4.07 1.30
CA ALA A 488 14.15 4.76 2.02
C ALA A 488 14.81 5.88 1.18
N PRO A 489 15.55 6.80 1.80
CA PRO A 489 16.28 7.84 1.06
C PRO A 489 17.29 7.30 0.04
N ASP A 490 17.84 6.11 0.25
CA ASP A 490 18.77 5.43 -0.66
C ASP A 490 18.08 4.71 -1.82
N GLY A 491 16.75 4.71 -1.86
CA GLY A 491 15.94 4.05 -2.89
C GLY A 491 15.59 2.59 -2.61
N SER A 492 16.02 2.01 -1.48
CA SER A 492 15.57 0.67 -1.09
C SER A 492 14.11 0.66 -0.61
N LEU A 493 13.42 -0.48 -0.77
CA LEU A 493 12.06 -0.68 -0.29
C LEU A 493 12.09 -1.41 1.05
N PHE A 494 11.29 -0.94 1.99
CA PHE A 494 11.02 -1.61 3.26
C PHE A 494 9.58 -2.13 3.29
N VAL A 495 9.39 -3.32 3.85
CA VAL A 495 8.09 -3.98 3.92
C VAL A 495 7.87 -4.52 5.31
N THR A 496 6.78 -4.15 5.95
CA THR A 496 6.34 -4.81 7.19
C THR A 496 5.54 -6.07 6.88
N ASP A 497 5.64 -7.03 7.78
CA ASP A 497 4.98 -8.32 7.71
C ASP A 497 4.47 -8.66 9.12
N ASP A 498 3.16 -8.61 9.32
CA ASP A 498 2.56 -8.88 10.62
C ASP A 498 2.41 -10.39 10.90
N GLY A 499 2.53 -11.23 9.88
CA GLY A 499 2.56 -12.68 10.03
C GLY A 499 3.82 -13.16 10.74
N SER A 500 4.98 -12.80 10.23
CA SER A 500 6.28 -13.11 10.86
C SER A 500 6.78 -12.03 11.82
N ARG A 501 6.05 -10.91 11.97
CA ARG A 501 6.41 -9.76 12.80
C ARG A 501 7.76 -9.16 12.44
N SER A 502 7.97 -9.01 11.16
CA SER A 502 9.25 -8.62 10.56
C SER A 502 9.15 -7.29 9.83
N VAL A 503 10.29 -6.65 9.67
CA VAL A 503 10.53 -5.60 8.68
C VAL A 503 11.57 -6.12 7.70
N TRP A 504 11.18 -6.24 6.44
CA TRP A 504 12.03 -6.67 5.35
C TRP A 504 12.65 -5.47 4.64
N HIS A 505 13.92 -5.59 4.26
CA HIS A 505 14.64 -4.63 3.45
C HIS A 505 14.93 -5.25 2.08
N VAL A 506 14.48 -4.59 1.02
CA VAL A 506 14.61 -5.02 -0.37
C VAL A 506 15.45 -3.98 -1.11
N ALA A 507 16.65 -4.37 -1.53
CA ALA A 507 17.62 -3.51 -2.17
C ALA A 507 17.97 -4.02 -3.56
N TYR A 508 18.13 -3.13 -4.54
CA TYR A 508 18.67 -3.52 -5.83
C TYR A 508 20.19 -3.59 -5.75
N ALA A 509 20.74 -4.78 -5.96
CA ALA A 509 22.18 -5.03 -5.86
C ALA A 509 22.89 -5.08 -7.22
N GLY A 510 22.13 -4.89 -8.32
CA GLY A 510 22.66 -5.07 -9.67
C GLY A 510 22.74 -6.57 -10.06
N LYS A 511 23.29 -6.80 -11.26
CA LYS A 511 23.57 -8.16 -11.77
C LYS A 511 24.89 -8.68 -11.25
#